data_1626e7f2455060517e1759a64aa12b2f
#
_entry.id   1626e7f2455060517e1759a64aa12b2f
#
_cell.length_a   1.000
_cell.length_b   1.000
_cell.length_c   1.000
_cell.angle_alpha   90.00
_cell.angle_beta   90.00
_cell.angle_gamma   90.00
#
_symmetry.space_group_name_H-M   'P 1'
#
loop_
_entity.id
_entity.type
_entity.pdbx_description
1 polymer ?
#
loop_
_entity_poly.entity_id
_entity_poly.type
_entity_poly.pdbx_seq_one_letter_code
_entity_poly.pdbx_strand_id
1 'polypeptide(L)'
;MGIYSKVNTRMRMPKLLSVFVALLLLVQTVPFLTLAEETENSGSEEETIQEETFPTAEDFQEEEPTEEPTEEPSQPEYFFPDYTLDDYADVMYGSGTIKDNGCSVCCMASVATFLTGHQYYPDELAKWFGAKAENNVDRIRYMAKALQLPMTEAENYIFVKEALMEGKVVIQLMNGRSLFTKAQHFILLKGFNEEGKIMVYDPSVSNRISWRLKDGFENGFTTDEICWGYDGAFIFDPAKMPEEPFIYEPPVRPYVEPRYDGLKLTDEETKLLAKLVWVEARGESEDGQQAIAEVVLNRLTSGNFGTSITAMINDESQFVPHKLIVAAKPGQAQYEAIDRALYGPYVLPKDVQFYGRVRTTDSVWGEIGGHIFCYPWHYLDK
;
A
#
# COMPACT_ATOMS: atom_id res chain seq x y z
N MET A 1 -34.09 -54.81 -20.64
CA MET A 1 -32.84 -55.60 -20.85
C MET A 1 -31.85 -54.64 -21.50
N GLY A 2 -30.81 -54.30 -20.79
CA GLY A 2 -29.76 -53.38 -21.26
C GLY A 2 -28.85 -52.99 -20.10
N ILE A 3 -27.76 -53.72 -19.95
CA ILE A 3 -26.78 -53.70 -18.87
C ILE A 3 -25.83 -52.53 -19.09
N TYR A 4 -25.75 -51.55 -18.17
CA TYR A 4 -24.68 -50.55 -18.13
C TYR A 4 -23.59 -50.98 -17.18
N SER A 5 -22.42 -51.30 -17.78
CA SER A 5 -21.17 -51.61 -17.15
C SER A 5 -20.52 -50.30 -16.60
N LYS A 6 -20.24 -50.29 -15.30
CA LYS A 6 -19.39 -49.28 -14.66
C LYS A 6 -17.93 -49.55 -14.99
N VAL A 7 -17.26 -48.64 -15.68
CA VAL A 7 -15.79 -48.60 -15.78
C VAL A 7 -15.24 -47.65 -14.73
N ASN A 8 -14.56 -48.24 -13.75
CA ASN A 8 -13.90 -47.54 -12.66
C ASN A 8 -12.41 -47.44 -13.04
N THR A 9 -11.98 -46.29 -13.50
CA THR A 9 -10.56 -46.04 -13.83
C THR A 9 -9.93 -45.23 -12.70
N ARG A 10 -9.29 -45.93 -11.74
CA ARG A 10 -8.38 -45.30 -10.76
C ARG A 10 -7.05 -44.99 -11.47
N MET A 11 -6.75 -43.72 -11.71
CA MET A 11 -5.41 -43.25 -12.03
C MET A 11 -4.52 -43.29 -10.77
N ARG A 12 -3.49 -44.13 -10.82
CA ARG A 12 -2.40 -44.16 -9.84
C ARG A 12 -1.41 -43.05 -10.21
N MET A 13 -1.16 -42.11 -9.27
CA MET A 13 -0.02 -41.19 -9.37
C MET A 13 1.28 -41.92 -9.08
N PRO A 14 2.36 -41.63 -9.85
CA PRO A 14 3.69 -42.15 -9.55
C PRO A 14 4.32 -41.41 -8.38
N LYS A 15 4.89 -42.16 -7.44
CA LYS A 15 5.71 -41.67 -6.34
C LYS A 15 6.99 -41.06 -6.87
N LEU A 16 7.19 -39.74 -6.69
CA LEU A 16 8.47 -39.10 -6.90
C LEU A 16 9.39 -39.44 -5.72
N LEU A 17 10.53 -39.99 -6.07
CA LEU A 17 11.63 -40.41 -5.22
C LEU A 17 12.33 -39.16 -4.63
N SER A 18 12.36 -39.07 -3.30
CA SER A 18 13.08 -38.05 -2.57
C SER A 18 14.57 -38.36 -2.56
N VAL A 19 15.37 -37.57 -3.23
CA VAL A 19 16.85 -37.66 -3.19
C VAL A 19 17.34 -36.71 -2.07
N PHE A 20 17.75 -37.27 -0.97
CA PHE A 20 18.52 -36.58 0.07
C PHE A 20 19.96 -36.41 -0.42
N VAL A 21 20.40 -35.19 -0.65
CA VAL A 21 21.82 -34.85 -0.79
C VAL A 21 22.27 -34.34 0.57
N ALA A 22 23.06 -35.19 1.24
CA ALA A 22 23.80 -34.82 2.44
C ALA A 22 25.00 -33.97 2.03
N LEU A 23 25.02 -32.67 2.40
CA LEU A 23 26.19 -31.80 2.26
C LEU A 23 27.04 -31.89 3.52
N LEU A 24 28.23 -32.49 3.38
CA LEU A 24 29.26 -32.59 4.41
C LEU A 24 29.81 -31.20 4.77
N LEU A 25 29.68 -30.82 6.04
CA LEU A 25 30.35 -29.67 6.64
C LEU A 25 31.84 -29.99 6.84
N LEU A 26 32.68 -29.37 6.04
CA LEU A 26 34.12 -29.30 6.27
C LEU A 26 34.41 -28.09 7.17
N VAL A 27 34.62 -28.34 8.46
CA VAL A 27 35.14 -27.35 9.40
C VAL A 27 36.66 -27.29 9.17
N GLN A 28 37.15 -26.19 8.63
CA GLN A 28 38.59 -25.88 8.60
C GLN A 28 38.94 -25.07 9.85
N THR A 29 39.66 -25.69 10.76
CA THR A 29 40.31 -25.06 11.91
C THR A 29 41.54 -24.27 11.45
N VAL A 30 41.52 -22.96 11.69
CA VAL A 30 42.72 -22.11 11.54
C VAL A 30 43.45 -22.06 12.92
N PRO A 31 44.73 -22.34 12.98
CA PRO A 31 45.44 -22.30 14.26
C PRO A 31 45.76 -20.85 14.70
N PHE A 32 45.55 -20.64 15.97
CA PHE A 32 45.91 -19.43 16.71
C PHE A 32 47.44 -19.34 16.82
N LEU A 33 48.05 -18.29 16.30
CA LEU A 33 49.45 -17.99 16.49
C LEU A 33 49.59 -17.04 17.69
N THR A 34 50.09 -17.57 18.81
CA THR A 34 50.63 -16.80 19.93
C THR A 34 52.01 -16.30 19.55
N LEU A 35 52.23 -14.98 19.63
CA LEU A 35 53.60 -14.43 19.67
C LEU A 35 53.87 -13.92 21.08
N ALA A 36 54.97 -14.47 21.62
CA ALA A 36 55.51 -14.18 22.93
C ALA A 36 56.27 -12.83 22.92
N GLU A 37 56.32 -12.27 24.11
CA GLU A 37 57.16 -11.14 24.50
C GLU A 37 58.66 -11.45 24.30
N GLU A 38 59.41 -10.45 23.85
CA GLU A 38 60.82 -10.30 24.20
C GLU A 38 61.09 -8.84 24.55
N THR A 39 61.58 -8.67 25.80
CA THR A 39 62.21 -7.51 26.39
C THR A 39 63.67 -7.45 25.98
N GLU A 40 64.24 -6.25 25.78
CA GLU A 40 65.56 -5.80 26.17
C GLU A 40 65.87 -4.44 25.52
N ASN A 41 66.02 -3.39 26.21
CA ASN A 41 67.01 -2.84 27.11
C ASN A 41 68.08 -1.93 26.43
N SER A 42 68.22 -0.76 27.07
CA SER A 42 69.37 0.13 27.18
C SER A 42 69.69 1.12 26.04
N GLY A 43 69.85 2.36 26.47
CA GLY A 43 70.58 3.43 25.78
C GLY A 43 70.29 4.82 26.33
N SER A 44 70.96 5.18 27.39
CA SER A 44 71.02 6.51 28.00
C SER A 44 71.78 7.48 27.11
N GLU A 45 71.27 8.63 26.79
CA GLU A 45 72.06 9.84 26.50
C GLU A 45 71.42 11.05 27.18
N GLU A 46 72.18 11.64 28.08
CA GLU A 46 71.89 12.92 28.71
C GLU A 46 72.14 14.04 27.73
N GLU A 47 71.11 14.88 27.48
CA GLU A 47 71.35 16.21 26.93
C GLU A 47 70.82 17.30 27.85
N THR A 48 71.72 18.21 28.09
CA THR A 48 71.77 19.35 28.97
C THR A 48 70.64 20.35 28.71
N ILE A 49 69.85 20.63 29.74
CA ILE A 49 68.85 21.67 29.75
C ILE A 49 69.49 23.03 29.96
N GLN A 50 69.30 23.96 28.99
CA GLN A 50 69.56 25.42 29.22
C GLN A 50 68.26 26.01 29.75
N GLU A 51 68.37 26.66 30.93
CA GLU A 51 67.36 27.47 31.57
C GLU A 51 67.08 28.73 30.72
N GLU A 52 65.95 28.82 30.02
CA GLU A 52 65.40 30.08 29.58
C GLU A 52 64.34 30.57 30.55
N THR A 53 64.57 31.77 31.08
CA THR A 53 63.71 32.48 32.02
C THR A 53 62.44 32.93 31.33
N PHE A 54 61.30 32.44 31.81
CA PHE A 54 59.96 32.91 31.39
C PHE A 54 59.58 34.22 32.09
N PRO A 55 58.94 35.17 31.45
CA PRO A 55 58.39 36.35 32.10
C PRO A 55 57.16 36.03 32.92
N THR A 56 57.01 36.68 34.04
CA THR A 56 55.96 36.48 35.06
C THR A 56 54.61 36.99 34.56
N ALA A 57 53.59 36.22 34.94
CA ALA A 57 52.17 36.41 34.59
C ALA A 57 51.55 37.63 35.34
N GLU A 58 51.68 38.85 34.84
CA GLU A 58 50.92 39.99 35.38
C GLU A 58 50.49 41.03 34.36
N ASP A 59 50.49 40.76 33.02
CA ASP A 59 50.07 41.74 32.01
C ASP A 59 49.22 41.21 30.86
N PHE A 60 48.35 40.24 31.06
CA PHE A 60 47.32 39.94 30.10
C PHE A 60 45.93 39.92 30.77
N GLN A 61 45.25 41.06 30.70
CA GLN A 61 43.77 41.06 30.81
C GLN A 61 43.24 40.42 29.50
N GLU A 62 42.93 39.13 29.57
CA GLU A 62 42.11 38.46 28.57
C GLU A 62 40.67 38.93 28.74
N GLU A 63 40.19 39.75 27.82
CA GLU A 63 38.74 39.88 27.53
C GLU A 63 38.26 38.52 27.10
N GLU A 64 37.48 37.78 27.93
CA GLU A 64 36.76 36.59 27.55
C GLU A 64 35.85 36.94 26.36
N PRO A 65 35.94 36.26 25.20
CA PRO A 65 34.96 36.40 24.14
C PRO A 65 33.64 35.89 24.72
N THR A 66 32.66 36.76 24.80
CA THR A 66 31.27 36.41 25.01
C THR A 66 30.83 35.53 23.87
N GLU A 67 30.89 34.20 24.04
CA GLU A 67 30.24 33.27 23.16
C GLU A 67 28.74 33.56 23.25
N GLU A 68 28.19 34.19 22.21
CA GLU A 68 26.75 34.13 21.95
C GLU A 68 26.36 32.65 21.90
N PRO A 69 25.29 32.21 22.62
CA PRO A 69 24.85 30.84 22.53
C PRO A 69 24.49 30.57 21.06
N THR A 70 25.32 29.79 20.39
CA THR A 70 24.97 29.21 19.10
C THR A 70 23.74 28.38 19.38
N GLU A 71 22.55 28.88 19.00
CA GLU A 71 21.34 28.06 18.95
C GLU A 71 21.69 26.88 18.04
N GLU A 72 21.88 25.69 18.65
CA GLU A 72 21.88 24.46 17.89
C GLU A 72 20.62 24.48 17.03
N PRO A 73 20.67 24.21 15.71
CA PRO A 73 19.49 24.19 14.88
C PRO A 73 18.54 23.21 15.53
N SER A 74 17.43 23.70 16.08
CA SER A 74 16.38 22.87 16.65
C SER A 74 16.01 21.86 15.60
N GLN A 75 16.23 20.57 15.88
CA GLN A 75 15.80 19.50 14.98
C GLN A 75 14.31 19.74 14.69
N PRO A 76 13.87 19.70 13.43
CA PRO A 76 12.48 19.91 13.12
C PRO A 76 11.67 18.93 13.97
N GLU A 77 10.72 19.44 14.74
CA GLU A 77 9.83 18.63 15.57
C GLU A 77 9.01 17.76 14.61
N TYR A 78 9.43 16.52 14.45
CA TYR A 78 8.87 15.56 13.52
C TYR A 78 7.43 15.20 13.95
N PHE A 79 6.46 15.84 13.34
CA PHE A 79 5.05 15.59 13.63
C PHE A 79 4.51 14.44 12.77
N PHE A 80 4.16 13.34 13.44
CA PHE A 80 3.40 12.24 12.84
C PHE A 80 1.93 12.38 13.26
N PRO A 81 1.01 12.67 12.32
CA PRO A 81 -0.41 12.71 12.66
C PRO A 81 -0.90 11.37 13.21
N ASP A 82 -1.76 11.44 14.22
CA ASP A 82 -2.29 10.29 14.94
C ASP A 82 -3.68 9.88 14.41
N TYR A 83 -3.73 9.34 13.20
CA TYR A 83 -4.97 8.88 12.59
C TYR A 83 -5.40 7.52 13.15
N THR A 84 -6.70 7.29 13.25
CA THR A 84 -7.24 6.00 13.65
C THR A 84 -8.15 5.41 12.57
N LEU A 85 -8.29 4.07 12.56
CA LEU A 85 -9.23 3.38 11.68
C LEU A 85 -10.69 3.78 11.99
N ASP A 86 -10.97 4.15 13.22
CA ASP A 86 -12.30 4.49 13.70
C ASP A 86 -12.75 5.88 13.23
N ASP A 87 -11.81 6.83 13.08
CA ASP A 87 -12.10 8.19 12.60
C ASP A 87 -12.56 8.22 11.14
N TYR A 88 -12.22 7.20 10.36
CA TYR A 88 -12.51 7.08 8.94
C TYR A 88 -13.28 5.78 8.60
N ALA A 89 -14.03 5.25 9.57
CA ALA A 89 -14.57 3.89 9.53
C ALA A 89 -15.37 3.58 8.26
N ASP A 90 -16.19 4.50 7.79
CA ASP A 90 -17.13 4.32 6.67
C ASP A 90 -16.55 4.69 5.30
N VAL A 91 -15.30 5.22 5.26
CA VAL A 91 -14.65 5.61 4.01
C VAL A 91 -14.23 4.36 3.23
N MET A 92 -14.64 4.26 1.97
CA MET A 92 -14.26 3.16 1.09
C MET A 92 -12.76 3.13 0.83
N TYR A 93 -12.15 1.95 0.94
CA TYR A 93 -10.74 1.71 0.63
C TYR A 93 -10.54 0.31 0.06
N GLY A 94 -10.33 0.24 -1.25
CA GLY A 94 -10.15 -1.02 -1.95
C GLY A 94 -11.41 -1.88 -1.94
N SER A 95 -11.33 -3.09 -1.40
CA SER A 95 -12.45 -4.04 -1.34
C SER A 95 -13.35 -3.92 -0.11
N GLY A 96 -13.09 -2.93 0.76
CA GLY A 96 -13.86 -2.69 1.99
C GLY A 96 -13.78 -1.23 2.39
N THR A 97 -13.82 -0.96 3.69
CA THR A 97 -13.68 0.37 4.26
C THR A 97 -12.30 0.56 4.91
N ILE A 98 -11.98 1.80 5.31
CA ILE A 98 -10.78 2.06 6.12
C ILE A 98 -10.83 1.27 7.43
N LYS A 99 -12.00 1.11 8.03
CA LYS A 99 -12.17 0.26 9.22
C LYS A 99 -11.68 -1.18 8.98
N ASP A 100 -11.95 -1.73 7.80
CA ASP A 100 -11.62 -3.12 7.47
C ASP A 100 -10.19 -3.30 6.96
N ASN A 101 -9.70 -2.35 6.15
CA ASN A 101 -8.49 -2.50 5.34
C ASN A 101 -7.50 -1.33 5.46
N GLY A 102 -7.82 -0.27 6.21
CA GLY A 102 -7.17 1.03 6.11
C GLY A 102 -5.88 1.21 6.92
N CYS A 103 -5.36 0.18 7.59
CA CYS A 103 -4.11 0.32 8.35
C CYS A 103 -2.96 0.86 7.48
N SER A 104 -2.88 0.44 6.22
CA SER A 104 -1.87 0.92 5.27
C SER A 104 -2.05 2.39 4.88
N VAL A 105 -3.27 2.85 4.62
CA VAL A 105 -3.51 4.25 4.22
C VAL A 105 -3.35 5.21 5.39
N CYS A 106 -3.70 4.82 6.62
CA CYS A 106 -3.42 5.62 7.81
C CYS A 106 -1.91 5.77 8.04
N CYS A 107 -1.13 4.68 7.92
CA CYS A 107 0.34 4.75 7.99
C CYS A 107 0.92 5.63 6.87
N MET A 108 0.41 5.50 5.64
CA MET A 108 0.88 6.32 4.51
C MET A 108 0.55 7.81 4.69
N ALA A 109 -0.63 8.15 5.18
CA ALA A 109 -1.00 9.55 5.46
C ALA A 109 -0.08 10.15 6.51
N SER A 110 0.24 9.41 7.59
CA SER A 110 1.21 9.85 8.61
C SER A 110 2.61 10.06 8.05
N VAL A 111 3.12 9.12 7.23
CA VAL A 111 4.45 9.22 6.61
C VAL A 111 4.50 10.34 5.57
N ALA A 112 3.49 10.46 4.73
CA ALA A 112 3.44 11.51 3.71
C ALA A 112 3.41 12.90 4.36
N THR A 113 2.61 13.10 5.41
CA THR A 113 2.59 14.36 6.16
C THR A 113 3.94 14.65 6.80
N PHE A 114 4.55 13.65 7.46
CA PHE A 114 5.86 13.79 8.08
C PHE A 114 6.95 14.20 7.07
N LEU A 115 6.98 13.55 5.91
CA LEU A 115 8.05 13.77 4.91
C LEU A 115 7.87 15.07 4.14
N THR A 116 6.64 15.49 3.89
CA THR A 116 6.36 16.65 3.03
C THR A 116 6.05 17.93 3.79
N GLY A 117 5.70 17.83 5.08
CA GLY A 117 5.14 18.95 5.85
C GLY A 117 3.72 19.34 5.43
N HIS A 118 3.17 18.74 4.37
CA HIS A 118 1.80 18.95 3.94
C HIS A 118 0.88 17.94 4.62
N GLN A 119 -0.25 18.41 5.16
CA GLN A 119 -1.22 17.56 5.86
C GLN A 119 -1.98 16.69 4.86
N TYR A 120 -1.69 15.39 4.81
CA TYR A 120 -2.46 14.40 4.08
C TYR A 120 -3.40 13.64 5.01
N TYR A 121 -4.64 13.43 4.59
CA TYR A 121 -5.64 12.68 5.38
C TYR A 121 -5.88 11.29 4.80
N PRO A 122 -6.20 10.27 5.65
CA PRO A 122 -6.49 8.91 5.19
C PRO A 122 -7.63 8.80 4.18
N ASP A 123 -8.70 9.58 4.34
CA ASP A 123 -9.85 9.61 3.43
C ASP A 123 -9.50 10.21 2.06
N GLU A 124 -8.66 11.23 2.01
CA GLU A 124 -8.16 11.80 0.76
C GLU A 124 -7.31 10.77 0.00
N LEU A 125 -6.31 10.16 0.68
CA LEU A 125 -5.49 9.13 0.06
C LEU A 125 -6.30 7.90 -0.34
N ALA A 126 -7.31 7.52 0.45
CA ALA A 126 -8.23 6.45 0.10
C ALA A 126 -9.02 6.79 -1.15
N LYS A 127 -9.56 8.00 -1.25
CA LYS A 127 -10.29 8.49 -2.42
C LYS A 127 -9.42 8.52 -3.67
N TRP A 128 -8.16 8.94 -3.56
CA TRP A 128 -7.30 9.08 -4.73
C TRP A 128 -6.66 7.77 -5.19
N PHE A 129 -6.35 6.89 -4.26
CA PHE A 129 -5.49 5.74 -4.51
C PHE A 129 -6.11 4.39 -4.11
N GLY A 130 -7.21 4.35 -3.41
CA GLY A 130 -7.78 3.10 -2.89
C GLY A 130 -8.17 2.11 -3.98
N ALA A 131 -8.60 2.61 -5.16
CA ALA A 131 -8.94 1.78 -6.32
C ALA A 131 -7.74 1.41 -7.21
N LYS A 132 -6.54 1.98 -6.98
CA LYS A 132 -5.40 1.88 -7.92
C LYS A 132 -4.65 0.54 -7.85
N ALA A 133 -4.93 -0.31 -6.88
CA ALA A 133 -4.36 -1.65 -6.78
C ALA A 133 -5.29 -2.60 -6.03
N GLU A 134 -5.10 -3.92 -6.23
CA GLU A 134 -5.96 -4.93 -5.61
C GLU A 134 -5.65 -5.15 -4.12
N ASN A 135 -4.40 -4.97 -3.69
CA ASN A 135 -3.94 -5.22 -2.33
C ASN A 135 -3.21 -4.01 -1.73
N ASN A 136 -3.05 -4.00 -0.41
CA ASN A 136 -2.48 -2.88 0.33
C ASN A 136 -0.98 -2.70 0.10
N VAL A 137 -0.24 -3.76 -0.18
CA VAL A 137 1.20 -3.70 -0.51
C VAL A 137 1.39 -2.88 -1.79
N ASP A 138 0.64 -3.20 -2.84
CA ASP A 138 0.72 -2.48 -4.11
C ASP A 138 0.15 -1.06 -4.01
N ARG A 139 -0.85 -0.81 -3.14
CA ARG A 139 -1.33 0.55 -2.86
C ARG A 139 -0.27 1.41 -2.21
N ILE A 140 0.51 0.89 -1.24
CA ILE A 140 1.65 1.63 -0.65
C ILE A 140 2.67 1.98 -1.73
N ARG A 141 3.04 1.03 -2.60
CA ARG A 141 3.95 1.28 -3.73
C ARG A 141 3.43 2.38 -4.66
N TYR A 142 2.15 2.31 -4.98
CA TYR A 142 1.50 3.28 -5.83
C TYR A 142 1.48 4.67 -5.19
N MET A 143 1.04 4.78 -3.93
CA MET A 143 1.01 6.04 -3.17
C MET A 143 2.41 6.66 -3.05
N ALA A 144 3.41 5.88 -2.64
CA ALA A 144 4.78 6.37 -2.52
C ALA A 144 5.31 6.94 -3.84
N LYS A 145 5.04 6.26 -4.96
CA LYS A 145 5.42 6.73 -6.30
C LYS A 145 4.65 7.99 -6.70
N ALA A 146 3.32 8.02 -6.50
CA ALA A 146 2.47 9.15 -6.88
C ALA A 146 2.79 10.41 -6.07
N LEU A 147 3.09 10.25 -4.78
CA LEU A 147 3.50 11.31 -3.86
C LEU A 147 5.00 11.64 -3.94
N GLN A 148 5.76 10.97 -4.83
CA GLN A 148 7.21 11.13 -5.01
C GLN A 148 8.01 10.96 -3.70
N LEU A 149 7.58 10.06 -2.83
CA LEU A 149 8.27 9.78 -1.58
C LEU A 149 9.47 8.84 -1.80
N PRO A 150 10.63 9.10 -1.19
CA PRO A 150 11.82 8.26 -1.32
C PRO A 150 11.68 6.95 -0.56
N MET A 151 11.06 5.96 -1.20
CA MET A 151 10.76 4.66 -0.63
C MET A 151 11.66 3.56 -1.19
N THR A 152 12.10 2.64 -0.33
CA THR A 152 12.71 1.36 -0.69
C THR A 152 12.03 0.23 0.10
N GLU A 153 12.08 -0.99 -0.42
CA GLU A 153 11.57 -2.17 0.30
C GLU A 153 12.71 -2.86 1.04
N ALA A 154 12.44 -3.31 2.27
CA ALA A 154 13.42 -4.05 3.05
C ALA A 154 13.47 -5.51 2.58
N GLU A 155 14.67 -6.02 2.26
CA GLU A 155 14.87 -7.44 1.93
C GLU A 155 14.58 -8.37 3.12
N ASN A 156 14.88 -7.89 4.33
CA ASN A 156 14.62 -8.60 5.59
C ASN A 156 14.64 -7.63 6.77
N TYR A 157 14.39 -8.13 7.97
CA TYR A 157 14.31 -7.32 9.19
C TYR A 157 15.63 -6.62 9.59
N ILE A 158 16.80 -7.12 9.18
CA ILE A 158 18.08 -6.46 9.48
C ILE A 158 18.10 -5.07 8.84
N PHE A 159 17.66 -4.95 7.58
CA PHE A 159 17.55 -3.66 6.89
C PHE A 159 16.57 -2.69 7.56
N VAL A 160 15.49 -3.21 8.19
CA VAL A 160 14.57 -2.37 8.97
C VAL A 160 15.28 -1.75 10.16
N LYS A 161 16.04 -2.56 10.91
CA LYS A 161 16.80 -2.09 12.06
C LYS A 161 17.86 -1.06 11.67
N GLU A 162 18.61 -1.32 10.61
CA GLU A 162 19.61 -0.39 10.07
C GLU A 162 18.97 0.93 9.65
N ALA A 163 17.85 0.87 8.95
CA ALA A 163 17.11 2.06 8.51
C ALA A 163 16.66 2.93 9.70
N LEU A 164 16.12 2.30 10.77
CA LEU A 164 15.73 3.02 11.98
C LEU A 164 16.94 3.65 12.70
N MET A 165 18.10 2.99 12.71
CA MET A 165 19.35 3.55 13.25
C MET A 165 19.85 4.75 12.45
N GLU A 166 19.54 4.82 11.16
CA GLU A 166 19.86 5.93 10.27
C GLU A 166 18.79 7.05 10.29
N GLY A 167 17.83 6.98 11.20
CA GLY A 167 16.76 8.00 11.31
C GLY A 167 15.68 7.91 10.23
N LYS A 168 15.61 6.79 9.48
CA LYS A 168 14.54 6.54 8.52
C LYS A 168 13.29 6.04 9.23
N VAL A 169 12.13 6.20 8.59
CA VAL A 169 10.85 5.70 9.10
C VAL A 169 10.38 4.51 8.28
N VAL A 170 9.65 3.60 8.91
CA VAL A 170 9.33 2.32 8.28
C VAL A 170 7.86 1.96 8.46
N ILE A 171 7.14 1.73 7.35
CA ILE A 171 5.85 1.05 7.40
C ILE A 171 6.13 -0.45 7.32
N GLN A 172 5.82 -1.18 8.40
CA GLN A 172 6.05 -2.62 8.49
C GLN A 172 4.75 -3.40 8.39
N LEU A 173 4.74 -4.41 7.53
CA LEU A 173 3.69 -5.41 7.46
C LEU A 173 3.96 -6.49 8.51
N MET A 174 2.95 -6.73 9.35
CA MET A 174 2.95 -7.75 10.40
C MET A 174 2.03 -8.90 9.99
N ASN A 175 2.45 -10.13 10.25
CA ASN A 175 1.61 -11.33 10.07
C ASN A 175 0.97 -11.80 11.38
N GLY A 176 0.13 -12.84 11.31
CA GLY A 176 -0.64 -13.35 12.45
C GLY A 176 0.16 -13.95 13.61
N ARG A 177 1.50 -13.97 13.55
CA ARG A 177 2.38 -14.34 14.68
C ARG A 177 2.69 -13.15 15.57
N SER A 178 2.51 -11.93 15.07
CA SER A 178 2.85 -10.71 15.79
C SER A 178 1.97 -10.47 17.02
N LEU A 179 2.40 -9.54 17.85
CA LEU A 179 1.61 -9.04 18.97
C LEU A 179 0.41 -8.20 18.51
N PHE A 180 0.48 -7.61 17.31
CA PHE A 180 -0.45 -6.60 16.80
C PHE A 180 -1.65 -7.18 16.06
N THR A 181 -1.57 -8.41 15.54
CA THR A 181 -2.64 -8.93 14.69
C THR A 181 -2.72 -10.46 14.70
N LYS A 182 -3.87 -10.98 14.30
CA LYS A 182 -4.09 -12.42 14.01
C LYS A 182 -4.10 -12.72 12.49
N ALA A 183 -4.03 -11.68 11.65
CA ALA A 183 -4.00 -11.78 10.19
C ALA A 183 -2.80 -10.98 9.64
N GLN A 184 -3.06 -9.97 8.81
CA GLN A 184 -2.07 -9.00 8.34
C GLN A 184 -2.42 -7.62 8.88
N HIS A 185 -1.42 -6.82 9.22
CA HIS A 185 -1.60 -5.48 9.74
C HIS A 185 -0.38 -4.60 9.43
N PHE A 186 -0.60 -3.35 9.10
CA PHE A 186 0.47 -2.38 8.91
C PHE A 186 0.59 -1.50 10.15
N ILE A 187 1.83 -1.31 10.59
CA ILE A 187 2.23 -0.38 11.65
C ILE A 187 3.35 0.52 11.14
N LEU A 188 3.50 1.70 11.75
CA LEU A 188 4.58 2.63 11.44
C LEU A 188 5.61 2.63 12.57
N LEU A 189 6.87 2.37 12.23
CA LEU A 189 8.01 2.46 13.13
C LEU A 189 8.64 3.84 12.96
N LYS A 190 8.62 4.66 14.03
CA LYS A 190 9.03 6.06 14.00
C LYS A 190 10.51 6.30 14.33
N GLY A 191 11.20 5.30 14.85
CA GLY A 191 12.60 5.39 15.30
C GLY A 191 12.78 4.77 16.68
N PHE A 192 13.96 4.94 17.26
CA PHE A 192 14.30 4.52 18.62
C PHE A 192 14.08 5.67 19.61
N ASN A 193 13.64 5.33 20.83
CA ASN A 193 13.69 6.25 21.97
C ASN A 193 15.08 6.19 22.66
N GLU A 194 15.27 6.97 23.73
CA GLU A 194 16.52 7.04 24.50
C GLU A 194 16.91 5.69 25.12
N GLU A 195 15.95 4.81 25.38
CA GLU A 195 16.18 3.45 25.91
C GLU A 195 16.53 2.42 24.80
N GLY A 196 16.58 2.83 23.53
CA GLY A 196 16.83 1.95 22.40
C GLY A 196 15.64 1.06 22.04
N LYS A 197 14.44 1.42 22.46
CA LYS A 197 13.19 0.77 22.09
C LYS A 197 12.55 1.47 20.89
N ILE A 198 11.84 0.71 20.06
CA ILE A 198 11.20 1.19 18.85
C ILE A 198 9.87 1.86 19.20
N MET A 199 9.71 3.11 18.81
CA MET A 199 8.46 3.84 18.93
C MET A 199 7.54 3.49 17.76
N VAL A 200 6.34 3.04 18.07
CA VAL A 200 5.36 2.53 17.10
C VAL A 200 4.14 3.43 17.05
N TYR A 201 3.64 3.68 15.85
CA TYR A 201 2.29 4.14 15.62
C TYR A 201 1.47 2.98 15.01
N ASP A 202 0.30 2.73 15.58
CA ASP A 202 -0.67 1.75 15.11
C ASP A 202 -2.04 2.42 14.94
N PRO A 203 -2.64 2.41 13.74
CA PRO A 203 -3.94 3.03 13.52
C PRO A 203 -5.10 2.29 14.21
N SER A 204 -4.87 1.09 14.76
CA SER A 204 -5.88 0.31 15.49
C SER A 204 -6.03 0.79 16.95
N VAL A 205 -7.11 1.49 17.27
CA VAL A 205 -7.44 1.89 18.64
C VAL A 205 -7.49 0.68 19.57
N SER A 206 -8.06 -0.45 19.12
CA SER A 206 -8.16 -1.68 19.92
C SER A 206 -6.78 -2.24 20.33
N ASN A 207 -5.76 -2.07 19.49
CA ASN A 207 -4.39 -2.44 19.83
C ASN A 207 -3.82 -1.50 20.89
N ARG A 208 -3.97 -0.19 20.70
CA ARG A 208 -3.41 0.84 21.60
C ARG A 208 -3.94 0.74 23.03
N ILE A 209 -5.22 0.40 23.21
CA ILE A 209 -5.84 0.24 24.54
C ILE A 209 -5.68 -1.17 25.10
N SER A 210 -5.13 -2.11 24.33
CA SER A 210 -4.91 -3.49 24.77
C SER A 210 -3.91 -3.53 25.93
N TRP A 211 -4.27 -4.14 27.04
CA TRP A 211 -3.39 -4.32 28.19
C TRP A 211 -2.05 -4.99 27.86
N ARG A 212 -2.00 -5.76 26.77
CA ARG A 212 -0.79 -6.45 26.29
C ARG A 212 0.20 -5.52 25.60
N LEU A 213 -0.29 -4.45 24.99
CA LEU A 213 0.50 -3.57 24.12
C LEU A 213 0.68 -2.17 24.70
N LYS A 214 -0.12 -1.81 25.71
CA LYS A 214 -0.15 -0.47 26.28
C LYS A 214 1.24 0.02 26.72
N ASP A 215 1.99 -0.82 27.42
CA ASP A 215 3.35 -0.49 27.86
C ASP A 215 4.28 -0.21 26.67
N GLY A 216 4.20 -1.02 25.60
CA GLY A 216 4.98 -0.81 24.39
C GLY A 216 4.60 0.47 23.64
N PHE A 217 3.31 0.88 23.64
CA PHE A 217 2.93 2.16 23.05
C PHE A 217 3.38 3.37 23.88
N GLU A 218 3.46 3.23 25.21
CA GLU A 218 3.93 4.28 26.11
C GLU A 218 5.46 4.37 26.16
N ASN A 219 6.17 3.23 26.20
CA ASN A 219 7.60 3.15 26.50
C ASN A 219 8.46 2.58 25.36
N GLY A 220 7.87 2.28 24.20
CA GLY A 220 8.53 1.62 23.06
C GLY A 220 8.57 0.10 23.18
N PHE A 221 8.69 -0.53 22.02
CA PHE A 221 8.79 -1.98 21.85
C PHE A 221 10.24 -2.40 21.68
N THR A 222 10.60 -3.58 22.16
CA THR A 222 11.89 -4.18 21.88
C THR A 222 12.01 -4.59 20.42
N THR A 223 13.25 -4.68 19.94
CA THR A 223 13.53 -5.17 18.58
C THR A 223 12.93 -6.56 18.33
N ASP A 224 12.99 -7.46 19.33
CA ASP A 224 12.45 -8.83 19.20
C ASP A 224 10.93 -8.84 19.07
N GLU A 225 10.21 -7.99 19.81
CA GLU A 225 8.76 -7.87 19.72
C GLU A 225 8.30 -7.39 18.34
N ILE A 226 9.04 -6.46 17.74
CA ILE A 226 8.75 -5.94 16.40
C ILE A 226 9.20 -6.91 15.31
N CYS A 227 10.33 -7.62 15.48
CA CYS A 227 10.79 -8.64 14.54
C CYS A 227 9.85 -9.84 14.50
N TRP A 228 9.22 -10.16 15.61
CA TRP A 228 8.30 -11.28 15.71
C TRP A 228 7.02 -11.01 14.90
N GLY A 229 6.90 -11.69 13.78
CA GLY A 229 5.77 -11.48 12.88
C GLY A 229 6.03 -10.50 11.74
N TYR A 230 7.30 -10.14 11.50
CA TYR A 230 7.70 -9.43 10.28
C TYR A 230 7.27 -10.20 9.01
N ASP A 231 6.66 -9.50 8.05
CA ASP A 231 6.17 -10.06 6.78
C ASP A 231 6.59 -9.19 5.55
N GLY A 232 7.27 -8.07 5.82
CA GLY A 232 7.76 -7.12 4.84
C GLY A 232 7.78 -5.70 5.39
N ALA A 233 8.51 -4.79 4.73
CA ALA A 233 8.54 -3.40 5.16
C ALA A 233 8.90 -2.44 4.02
N PHE A 234 8.43 -1.20 4.15
CA PHE A 234 8.70 -0.07 3.28
C PHE A 234 9.46 0.97 4.09
N ILE A 235 10.67 1.29 3.65
CA ILE A 235 11.59 2.23 4.29
C ILE A 235 11.48 3.56 3.55
N PHE A 236 11.24 4.64 4.29
CA PHE A 236 11.19 6.01 3.80
C PHE A 236 12.35 6.79 4.38
N ASP A 237 13.08 7.50 3.52
CA ASP A 237 14.33 8.18 3.86
C ASP A 237 14.13 9.71 3.85
N PRO A 238 13.96 10.37 5.02
CA PRO A 238 13.77 11.81 5.09
C PRO A 238 14.93 12.61 4.48
N ALA A 239 16.16 12.09 4.57
CA ALA A 239 17.34 12.77 4.04
C ALA A 239 17.37 12.85 2.50
N LYS A 240 16.52 12.09 1.83
CA LYS A 240 16.36 12.11 0.37
C LYS A 240 15.19 12.96 -0.11
N MET A 241 14.45 13.57 0.81
CA MET A 241 13.41 14.52 0.42
C MET A 241 14.04 15.78 -0.17
N PRO A 242 13.47 16.34 -1.25
CA PRO A 242 13.87 17.65 -1.75
C PRO A 242 13.49 18.75 -0.74
N GLU A 243 14.19 19.89 -0.81
CA GLU A 243 13.90 21.07 0.04
C GLU A 243 12.47 21.58 -0.16
N GLU A 244 11.96 21.50 -1.40
CA GLU A 244 10.56 21.75 -1.74
C GLU A 244 9.90 20.41 -2.14
N PRO A 245 9.20 19.74 -1.22
CA PRO A 245 8.53 18.47 -1.52
C PRO A 245 7.41 18.63 -2.56
N PHE A 246 7.25 17.60 -3.37
CA PHE A 246 6.11 17.51 -4.28
C PHE A 246 4.81 17.34 -3.48
N ILE A 247 3.85 18.23 -3.71
CA ILE A 247 2.50 18.12 -3.14
C ILE A 247 1.57 17.59 -4.23
N TYR A 248 0.95 16.45 -3.96
CA TYR A 248 0.05 15.81 -4.92
C TYR A 248 -1.28 16.56 -5.01
N GLU A 249 -1.64 16.93 -6.21
CA GLU A 249 -2.97 17.43 -6.53
C GLU A 249 -3.68 16.41 -7.42
N PRO A 250 -4.86 15.91 -7.01
CA PRO A 250 -5.60 14.96 -7.84
C PRO A 250 -6.03 15.62 -9.15
N PRO A 251 -5.96 14.89 -10.28
CA PRO A 251 -6.41 15.43 -11.55
C PRO A 251 -7.89 15.81 -11.47
N VAL A 252 -8.18 17.04 -11.88
CA VAL A 252 -9.56 17.50 -11.96
C VAL A 252 -10.26 16.75 -13.11
N ARG A 253 -11.38 16.09 -12.79
CA ARG A 253 -12.21 15.45 -13.82
C ARG A 253 -12.77 16.55 -14.74
N PRO A 254 -12.53 16.44 -16.06
CA PRO A 254 -13.11 17.43 -17.00
C PRO A 254 -14.63 17.36 -16.93
N TYR A 255 -15.27 18.52 -16.94
CA TYR A 255 -16.73 18.56 -17.06
C TYR A 255 -17.14 18.03 -18.44
N VAL A 256 -18.11 17.16 -18.44
CA VAL A 256 -18.82 16.70 -19.65
C VAL A 256 -20.32 16.84 -19.44
N GLU A 257 -21.04 17.13 -20.52
CA GLU A 257 -22.52 17.19 -20.46
C GLU A 257 -23.07 15.83 -20.01
N PRO A 258 -23.94 15.79 -18.98
CA PRO A 258 -24.50 14.53 -18.49
C PRO A 258 -25.32 13.82 -19.58
N ARG A 259 -24.90 12.60 -19.93
CA ARG A 259 -25.56 11.78 -20.95
C ARG A 259 -26.87 11.19 -20.46
N TYR A 260 -26.97 10.94 -19.17
CA TYR A 260 -28.12 10.28 -18.53
C TYR A 260 -28.87 11.25 -17.61
N ASP A 261 -29.18 12.45 -18.15
CA ASP A 261 -29.82 13.50 -17.36
C ASP A 261 -31.11 13.00 -16.72
N GLY A 262 -31.30 13.30 -15.44
CA GLY A 262 -32.43 12.85 -14.64
C GLY A 262 -32.36 11.38 -14.16
N LEU A 263 -31.43 10.58 -14.63
CA LEU A 263 -31.27 9.21 -14.14
C LEU A 263 -30.61 9.21 -12.74
N LYS A 264 -31.36 8.72 -11.77
CA LYS A 264 -30.85 8.49 -10.40
C LYS A 264 -30.96 7.01 -10.07
N LEU A 265 -29.85 6.39 -9.74
CA LEU A 265 -29.82 5.02 -9.24
C LEU A 265 -30.07 5.03 -7.73
N THR A 266 -30.84 4.08 -7.24
CA THR A 266 -30.91 3.78 -5.81
C THR A 266 -29.61 3.12 -5.35
N ASP A 267 -29.38 3.08 -4.03
CA ASP A 267 -28.21 2.39 -3.45
C ASP A 267 -28.21 0.90 -3.82
N GLU A 268 -29.39 0.26 -3.84
CA GLU A 268 -29.55 -1.13 -4.23
C GLU A 268 -29.21 -1.36 -5.71
N GLU A 269 -29.65 -0.47 -6.60
CA GLU A 269 -29.32 -0.54 -8.02
C GLU A 269 -27.83 -0.27 -8.27
N THR A 270 -27.25 0.70 -7.59
CA THR A 270 -25.81 0.97 -7.63
C THR A 270 -25.00 -0.23 -7.18
N LYS A 271 -25.37 -0.84 -6.05
CA LYS A 271 -24.74 -2.06 -5.54
C LYS A 271 -24.89 -3.25 -6.49
N LEU A 272 -26.06 -3.41 -7.10
CA LEU A 272 -26.32 -4.48 -8.06
C LEU A 272 -25.49 -4.30 -9.33
N LEU A 273 -25.42 -3.07 -9.84
CA LEU A 273 -24.58 -2.72 -11.00
C LEU A 273 -23.09 -2.92 -10.68
N ALA A 274 -22.63 -2.51 -9.48
CA ALA A 274 -21.26 -2.76 -9.04
C ALA A 274 -20.91 -4.25 -8.98
N LYS A 275 -21.84 -5.08 -8.54
CA LYS A 275 -21.69 -6.55 -8.57
C LYS A 275 -21.55 -7.09 -9.99
N LEU A 276 -22.35 -6.59 -10.94
CA LEU A 276 -22.23 -6.96 -12.34
C LEU A 276 -20.85 -6.56 -12.90
N VAL A 277 -20.44 -5.32 -12.71
CA VAL A 277 -19.10 -4.83 -13.16
C VAL A 277 -17.99 -5.69 -12.56
N TRP A 278 -18.11 -6.06 -11.27
CA TRP A 278 -17.14 -6.94 -10.63
C TRP A 278 -17.08 -8.33 -11.26
N VAL A 279 -18.22 -8.93 -11.59
CA VAL A 279 -18.25 -10.28 -12.22
C VAL A 279 -17.66 -10.23 -13.61
N GLU A 280 -18.04 -9.22 -14.40
CA GLU A 280 -17.67 -9.11 -15.81
C GLU A 280 -16.24 -8.58 -16.00
N ALA A 281 -15.80 -7.61 -15.18
CA ALA A 281 -14.66 -6.76 -15.52
C ALA A 281 -13.70 -6.46 -14.36
N ARG A 282 -13.74 -7.18 -13.21
CA ARG A 282 -12.84 -6.84 -12.06
C ARG A 282 -11.35 -6.88 -12.37
N GLY A 283 -10.93 -7.59 -13.42
CA GLY A 283 -9.54 -7.66 -13.87
C GLY A 283 -9.23 -6.75 -15.05
N GLU A 284 -10.19 -5.95 -15.51
CA GLU A 284 -10.00 -5.02 -16.61
C GLU A 284 -9.51 -3.65 -16.09
N SER A 285 -9.05 -2.81 -17.03
CA SER A 285 -8.69 -1.41 -16.74
C SER A 285 -9.88 -0.62 -16.21
N GLU A 286 -9.62 0.58 -15.69
CA GLU A 286 -10.68 1.53 -15.26
C GLU A 286 -11.70 1.79 -16.39
N ASP A 287 -11.20 1.99 -17.63
CA ASP A 287 -12.05 2.18 -18.80
C ASP A 287 -12.86 0.93 -19.15
N GLY A 288 -12.27 -0.25 -19.01
CA GLY A 288 -12.97 -1.52 -19.23
C GLY A 288 -14.10 -1.74 -18.24
N GLN A 289 -13.90 -1.45 -16.98
CA GLN A 289 -14.94 -1.51 -15.95
C GLN A 289 -16.03 -0.48 -16.16
N GLN A 290 -15.66 0.76 -16.49
CA GLN A 290 -16.59 1.84 -16.85
C GLN A 290 -17.43 1.48 -18.08
N ALA A 291 -16.82 0.92 -19.12
CA ALA A 291 -17.51 0.53 -20.35
C ALA A 291 -18.62 -0.50 -20.09
N ILE A 292 -18.41 -1.46 -19.18
CA ILE A 292 -19.47 -2.41 -18.78
C ILE A 292 -20.65 -1.65 -18.14
N ALA A 293 -20.38 -0.73 -17.21
CA ALA A 293 -21.43 0.09 -16.60
C ALA A 293 -22.17 0.95 -17.64
N GLU A 294 -21.44 1.57 -18.58
CA GLU A 294 -22.03 2.38 -19.64
C GLU A 294 -22.96 1.55 -20.55
N VAL A 295 -22.62 0.30 -20.89
CA VAL A 295 -23.53 -0.56 -21.66
C VAL A 295 -24.86 -0.78 -20.93
N VAL A 296 -24.83 -1.00 -19.61
CA VAL A 296 -26.06 -1.16 -18.81
C VAL A 296 -26.89 0.11 -18.82
N LEU A 297 -26.27 1.28 -18.64
CA LEU A 297 -26.95 2.58 -18.66
C LEU A 297 -27.49 2.91 -20.06
N ASN A 298 -26.73 2.60 -21.12
CA ASN A 298 -27.17 2.74 -22.51
C ASN A 298 -28.41 1.86 -22.82
N ARG A 299 -28.41 0.60 -22.35
CA ARG A 299 -29.56 -0.30 -22.45
C ARG A 299 -30.78 0.27 -21.72
N LEU A 300 -30.59 0.71 -20.47
CA LEU A 300 -31.65 1.28 -19.64
C LEU A 300 -32.32 2.47 -20.34
N THR A 301 -31.52 3.40 -20.84
CA THR A 301 -32.02 4.62 -21.48
C THR A 301 -32.56 4.40 -22.91
N SER A 302 -32.18 3.29 -23.57
CA SER A 302 -32.76 2.94 -24.88
C SER A 302 -34.18 2.43 -24.78
N GLY A 303 -34.61 1.94 -23.59
CA GLY A 303 -35.95 1.36 -23.37
C GLY A 303 -36.16 -0.04 -23.99
N ASN A 304 -35.16 -0.60 -24.69
CA ASN A 304 -35.31 -1.87 -25.41
C ASN A 304 -35.03 -3.11 -24.55
N PHE A 305 -34.42 -2.98 -23.37
CA PHE A 305 -33.93 -4.08 -22.56
C PHE A 305 -34.62 -4.19 -21.20
N GLY A 306 -35.57 -3.32 -20.91
CA GLY A 306 -36.26 -3.24 -19.62
C GLY A 306 -36.29 -1.82 -19.08
N THR A 307 -37.01 -1.63 -17.97
CA THR A 307 -37.26 -0.32 -17.37
C THR A 307 -36.51 -0.06 -16.07
N SER A 308 -35.77 -1.03 -15.58
CA SER A 308 -34.94 -0.89 -14.38
C SER A 308 -33.68 -1.74 -14.47
N ILE A 309 -32.62 -1.29 -13.80
CA ILE A 309 -31.35 -2.05 -13.66
C ILE A 309 -31.60 -3.42 -13.03
N THR A 310 -32.43 -3.47 -12.00
CA THR A 310 -32.78 -4.72 -11.31
C THR A 310 -33.42 -5.74 -12.25
N ALA A 311 -34.37 -5.30 -13.09
CA ALA A 311 -35.00 -6.21 -14.04
C ALA A 311 -34.02 -6.72 -15.09
N MET A 312 -33.16 -5.84 -15.63
CA MET A 312 -32.17 -6.21 -16.64
C MET A 312 -31.10 -7.16 -16.10
N ILE A 313 -30.52 -6.87 -14.94
CA ILE A 313 -29.41 -7.67 -14.38
C ILE A 313 -29.91 -9.05 -13.91
N ASN A 314 -31.15 -9.16 -13.47
CA ASN A 314 -31.75 -10.44 -13.08
C ASN A 314 -32.23 -11.28 -14.26
N ASP A 315 -32.24 -10.73 -15.46
CA ASP A 315 -32.53 -11.47 -16.70
C ASP A 315 -31.24 -12.18 -17.18
N GLU A 316 -31.13 -13.47 -16.87
CA GLU A 316 -29.98 -14.30 -17.23
C GLU A 316 -29.75 -14.42 -18.77
N SER A 317 -30.72 -14.02 -19.60
CA SER A 317 -30.55 -13.94 -21.05
C SER A 317 -29.73 -12.70 -21.48
N GLN A 318 -29.62 -11.71 -20.61
CA GLN A 318 -28.94 -10.45 -20.90
C GLN A 318 -27.51 -10.38 -20.33
N PHE A 319 -27.28 -11.05 -19.21
CA PHE A 319 -26.02 -10.99 -18.46
C PHE A 319 -25.63 -12.36 -17.90
N VAL A 320 -24.70 -12.38 -16.96
CA VAL A 320 -24.21 -13.60 -16.29
C VAL A 320 -25.27 -14.23 -15.36
N PRO A 321 -25.14 -15.54 -15.06
CA PRO A 321 -26.05 -16.20 -14.12
C PRO A 321 -26.15 -15.49 -12.78
N HIS A 322 -27.37 -15.31 -12.28
CA HIS A 322 -27.67 -14.59 -11.02
C HIS A 322 -26.83 -15.06 -9.82
N LYS A 323 -26.51 -16.37 -9.72
CA LYS A 323 -25.64 -16.90 -8.65
C LYS A 323 -24.25 -16.23 -8.57
N LEU A 324 -23.70 -15.80 -9.71
CA LEU A 324 -22.42 -15.08 -9.76
C LEU A 324 -22.55 -13.66 -9.23
N ILE A 325 -23.68 -13.00 -9.56
CA ILE A 325 -24.01 -11.67 -9.04
C ILE A 325 -24.19 -11.69 -7.52
N VAL A 326 -24.88 -12.71 -6.98
CA VAL A 326 -25.07 -12.85 -5.52
C VAL A 326 -23.73 -13.00 -4.80
N ALA A 327 -22.79 -13.79 -5.35
CA ALA A 327 -21.49 -14.06 -4.77
C ALA A 327 -20.48 -12.91 -4.94
N ALA A 328 -20.77 -11.93 -5.80
CA ALA A 328 -19.85 -10.83 -6.11
C ALA A 328 -19.60 -9.92 -4.90
N LYS A 329 -18.33 -9.48 -4.79
CA LYS A 329 -17.85 -8.58 -3.74
C LYS A 329 -17.21 -7.35 -4.38
N PRO A 330 -18.02 -6.41 -4.90
CA PRO A 330 -17.47 -5.20 -5.50
C PRO A 330 -16.73 -4.36 -4.47
N GLY A 331 -15.66 -3.72 -4.90
CA GLY A 331 -14.90 -2.77 -4.12
C GLY A 331 -14.97 -1.37 -4.74
N GLN A 332 -14.14 -0.46 -4.24
CA GLN A 332 -14.09 0.94 -4.64
C GLN A 332 -13.99 1.12 -6.17
N ALA A 333 -13.17 0.32 -6.86
CA ALA A 333 -12.99 0.41 -8.30
C ALA A 333 -14.31 0.27 -9.10
N GLN A 334 -15.23 -0.61 -8.67
CA GLN A 334 -16.49 -0.82 -9.33
C GLN A 334 -17.48 0.33 -9.08
N TYR A 335 -17.48 0.90 -7.88
CA TYR A 335 -18.29 2.09 -7.58
C TYR A 335 -17.80 3.33 -8.32
N GLU A 336 -16.47 3.52 -8.41
CA GLU A 336 -15.87 4.58 -9.22
C GLU A 336 -16.15 4.42 -10.71
N ALA A 337 -16.18 3.18 -11.23
CA ALA A 337 -16.55 2.90 -12.61
C ALA A 337 -17.99 3.31 -12.90
N ILE A 338 -18.93 3.09 -11.96
CA ILE A 338 -20.32 3.53 -12.08
C ILE A 338 -20.41 5.06 -12.03
N ASP A 339 -19.69 5.70 -11.12
CA ASP A 339 -19.67 7.16 -11.02
C ASP A 339 -19.16 7.80 -12.31
N ARG A 340 -18.06 7.26 -12.90
CA ARG A 340 -17.58 7.70 -14.20
C ARG A 340 -18.57 7.41 -15.33
N ALA A 341 -19.25 6.27 -15.29
CA ALA A 341 -20.26 5.95 -16.29
C ALA A 341 -21.48 6.88 -16.25
N LEU A 342 -21.87 7.36 -15.05
CA LEU A 342 -22.97 8.31 -14.88
C LEU A 342 -22.61 9.74 -15.30
N TYR A 343 -21.39 10.20 -14.91
CA TYR A 343 -21.01 11.60 -14.98
C TYR A 343 -19.86 11.90 -15.96
N GLY A 344 -19.30 10.88 -16.62
CA GLY A 344 -18.22 11.01 -17.60
C GLY A 344 -16.84 11.31 -17.00
N PRO A 345 -15.80 11.48 -17.81
CA PRO A 345 -15.85 11.37 -19.27
C PRO A 345 -16.24 9.97 -19.73
N TYR A 346 -17.05 9.89 -20.79
CA TYR A 346 -17.57 8.62 -21.31
C TYR A 346 -16.56 7.92 -22.22
N VAL A 347 -16.47 6.60 -22.11
CA VAL A 347 -15.57 5.77 -22.95
C VAL A 347 -16.28 5.15 -24.15
N LEU A 348 -17.61 4.97 -24.08
CA LEU A 348 -18.40 4.41 -25.17
C LEU A 348 -19.38 5.45 -25.76
N PRO A 349 -19.73 5.35 -27.06
CA PRO A 349 -20.91 6.03 -27.60
C PRO A 349 -22.19 5.54 -26.92
N LYS A 350 -23.23 6.42 -26.85
CA LYS A 350 -24.51 6.13 -26.22
C LYS A 350 -25.26 4.93 -26.84
N ASP A 351 -25.05 4.68 -28.13
CA ASP A 351 -25.70 3.62 -28.83
C ASP A 351 -25.03 2.26 -28.76
N VAL A 352 -23.85 2.16 -28.10
CA VAL A 352 -23.17 0.88 -27.83
C VAL A 352 -23.90 0.18 -26.68
N GLN A 353 -24.54 -0.96 -26.99
CA GLN A 353 -25.44 -1.67 -26.08
C GLN A 353 -25.09 -3.13 -25.87
N PHE A 354 -24.02 -3.62 -26.52
CA PHE A 354 -23.58 -5.01 -26.42
C PHE A 354 -22.09 -5.10 -26.13
N TYR A 355 -21.74 -6.13 -25.40
CA TYR A 355 -20.34 -6.51 -25.16
C TYR A 355 -20.20 -8.03 -25.05
N GLY A 356 -18.99 -8.53 -25.24
CA GLY A 356 -18.67 -9.93 -25.03
C GLY A 356 -17.17 -10.21 -25.27
N ARG A 357 -16.73 -11.41 -24.90
CA ARG A 357 -15.38 -11.88 -25.23
C ARG A 357 -15.20 -12.22 -26.71
N VAL A 358 -16.30 -12.29 -27.42
CA VAL A 358 -16.39 -12.46 -28.87
C VAL A 358 -17.38 -11.44 -29.40
N ARG A 359 -17.31 -11.18 -30.72
CA ARG A 359 -18.26 -10.32 -31.41
C ARG A 359 -19.70 -10.78 -31.16
N THR A 360 -20.55 -9.88 -30.66
CA THR A 360 -21.97 -10.16 -30.31
C THR A 360 -22.97 -9.73 -31.33
N THR A 361 -22.65 -8.71 -32.18
CA THR A 361 -23.47 -8.25 -33.30
C THR A 361 -22.61 -8.06 -34.54
N ASP A 362 -23.21 -7.74 -35.69
CA ASP A 362 -22.51 -7.41 -36.94
C ASP A 362 -21.87 -6.02 -36.95
N SER A 363 -22.32 -5.14 -36.04
CA SER A 363 -21.92 -3.74 -35.98
C SER A 363 -20.95 -3.49 -34.77
N VAL A 364 -19.66 -3.81 -34.95
CA VAL A 364 -18.62 -3.64 -33.93
C VAL A 364 -18.25 -2.16 -33.80
N TRP A 365 -18.20 -1.65 -32.57
CA TRP A 365 -17.62 -0.35 -32.24
C TRP A 365 -16.10 -0.43 -32.02
N GLY A 366 -15.63 -1.36 -31.18
CA GLY A 366 -14.22 -1.49 -30.84
C GLY A 366 -13.97 -2.45 -29.68
N GLU A 367 -12.75 -2.41 -29.14
CA GLU A 367 -12.29 -3.28 -28.06
C GLU A 367 -11.72 -2.44 -26.91
N ILE A 368 -12.02 -2.83 -25.66
CA ILE A 368 -11.38 -2.33 -24.45
C ILE A 368 -11.05 -3.55 -23.58
N GLY A 369 -9.76 -3.74 -23.27
CA GLY A 369 -9.29 -4.90 -22.53
C GLY A 369 -9.67 -6.20 -23.22
N GLY A 370 -10.28 -7.13 -22.47
CA GLY A 370 -10.73 -8.42 -23.02
C GLY A 370 -12.15 -8.41 -23.60
N HIS A 371 -12.76 -7.25 -23.85
CA HIS A 371 -14.13 -7.17 -24.33
C HIS A 371 -14.26 -6.46 -25.69
N ILE A 372 -15.10 -7.02 -26.56
CA ILE A 372 -15.54 -6.41 -27.82
C ILE A 372 -16.89 -5.73 -27.57
N PHE A 373 -16.98 -4.45 -27.89
CA PHE A 373 -18.18 -3.63 -27.72
C PHE A 373 -18.85 -3.42 -29.07
N CYS A 374 -20.19 -3.55 -29.09
CA CYS A 374 -20.97 -3.53 -30.31
C CYS A 374 -22.18 -2.62 -30.19
N TYR A 375 -22.58 -2.01 -31.33
CA TYR A 375 -23.88 -1.42 -31.53
C TYR A 375 -24.96 -2.50 -31.69
N PRO A 376 -26.27 -2.12 -31.71
CA PRO A 376 -27.34 -3.02 -32.16
C PRO A 376 -27.08 -3.58 -33.58
N TRP A 377 -27.75 -4.70 -33.89
CA TRP A 377 -27.68 -5.31 -35.22
C TRP A 377 -28.00 -4.31 -36.32
N HIS A 378 -27.25 -4.36 -37.43
CA HIS A 378 -27.40 -3.49 -38.59
C HIS A 378 -27.34 -1.97 -38.27
N TYR A 379 -26.69 -1.58 -37.15
CA TYR A 379 -26.58 -0.17 -36.77
C TYR A 379 -25.74 0.64 -37.77
N LEU A 380 -24.63 0.05 -38.24
CA LEU A 380 -23.72 0.70 -39.18
C LEU A 380 -24.19 0.66 -40.64
N ASP A 381 -25.28 -0.02 -40.91
CA ASP A 381 -25.89 -0.09 -42.24
C ASP A 381 -26.89 1.06 -42.48
N LYS A 382 -27.14 1.89 -41.50
CA LYS A 382 -28.03 3.05 -41.54
C LYS A 382 -27.27 4.34 -41.86
#